data_6d46cbd0c54d61cbc80a63dea069b2a4
#
_entry.id   6d46cbd0c54d61cbc80a63dea069b2a4
#
_cell.length_a   1.000
_cell.length_b   1.000
_cell.length_c   1.000
_cell.angle_alpha   90.00
_cell.angle_beta   90.00
_cell.angle_gamma   90.00
#
_symmetry.space_group_name_H-M   'P 1'
#
loop_
_entity.id
_entity.type
_entity.pdbx_description
1 polymer ?
#
loop_
_entity_poly.entity_id
_entity_poly.type
_entity_poly.pdbx_seq_one_letter_code
_entity_poly.pdbx_strand_id
1 'polypeptide(L)'
;GHAEKIEKKVAETVQEFRQKGQLDENPLKFALERAKVGNLPLAFPGKVLADEKTNRLFISDSNHNRIVITDLQGKLLETVGNGKAGLIDGNFQTATFNRPQGVALDGENLYVADTENHAIRLINLKTKQVETLTGDGKQAKWRSVGGNAKTSQLSSPWDVVKIGNALYIAMAG
;
A
#
# COMPACT_ATOMS: atom_id res chain seq x y z
N GLY A 1 34.67 -0.08 -2.65
CA GLY A 1 33.51 0.84 -2.78
C GLY A 1 33.13 1.52 -1.48
N HIS A 2 32.08 2.36 -1.48
CA HIS A 2 31.65 3.05 -0.24
C HIS A 2 31.16 2.05 0.81
N ALA A 3 30.51 0.97 0.43
CA ALA A 3 30.03 -0.07 1.34
C ALA A 3 31.18 -0.70 2.15
N GLU A 4 32.25 -1.11 1.52
CA GLU A 4 33.42 -1.70 2.19
C GLU A 4 34.08 -0.77 3.21
N LYS A 5 34.14 0.56 2.88
CA LYS A 5 34.67 1.56 3.82
C LYS A 5 33.77 1.72 5.05
N ILE A 6 32.45 1.68 4.85
CA ILE A 6 31.48 1.77 5.95
C ILE A 6 31.57 0.51 6.81
N GLU A 7 31.57 -0.67 6.23
CA GLU A 7 31.69 -1.95 6.94
C GLU A 7 32.96 -2.01 7.78
N LYS A 8 34.11 -1.61 7.20
CA LYS A 8 35.39 -1.56 7.91
C LYS A 8 35.30 -0.59 9.12
N LYS A 9 34.75 0.61 8.90
CA LYS A 9 34.64 1.61 9.97
C LYS A 9 33.69 1.17 11.08
N VAL A 10 32.58 0.51 10.74
CA VAL A 10 31.66 -0.07 11.71
C VAL A 10 32.37 -1.17 12.53
N ALA A 11 33.09 -2.08 11.90
CA ALA A 11 33.83 -3.13 12.58
C ALA A 11 34.89 -2.58 13.56
N GLU A 12 35.66 -1.59 13.13
CA GLU A 12 36.65 -0.90 13.97
C GLU A 12 35.99 -0.25 15.20
N THR A 13 34.86 0.46 14.96
CA THR A 13 34.14 1.14 16.04
C THR A 13 33.54 0.14 17.04
N VAL A 14 32.90 -0.92 16.56
CA VAL A 14 32.38 -2.00 17.43
C VAL A 14 33.49 -2.61 18.28
N GLN A 15 34.66 -2.87 17.72
CA GLN A 15 35.78 -3.44 18.46
C GLN A 15 36.30 -2.47 19.52
N GLU A 16 36.40 -1.18 19.21
CA GLU A 16 36.81 -0.14 20.15
C GLU A 16 35.87 -0.06 21.38
N PHE A 17 34.54 0.01 21.13
CA PHE A 17 33.56 0.07 22.18
C PHE A 17 33.47 -1.21 23.01
N ARG A 18 33.69 -2.38 22.39
CA ARG A 18 33.80 -3.65 23.10
C ARG A 18 34.98 -3.67 24.07
N GLN A 19 36.16 -3.20 23.62
CA GLN A 19 37.34 -3.12 24.48
C GLN A 19 37.18 -2.16 25.65
N LYS A 20 36.39 -1.10 25.49
CA LYS A 20 36.04 -0.14 26.53
C LYS A 20 34.93 -0.63 27.47
N GLY A 21 34.34 -1.81 27.23
CA GLY A 21 33.19 -2.29 28.01
C GLY A 21 31.92 -1.43 27.86
N GLN A 22 31.83 -0.67 26.76
CA GLN A 22 30.74 0.27 26.50
C GLN A 22 29.81 -0.23 25.39
N LEU A 23 30.05 -1.42 24.87
CA LEU A 23 29.18 -2.03 23.86
C LEU A 23 28.05 -2.79 24.58
N ASP A 24 26.82 -2.41 24.30
CA ASP A 24 25.66 -3.22 24.66
C ASP A 24 25.49 -4.33 23.61
N GLU A 25 25.81 -5.58 23.99
CA GLU A 25 25.68 -6.74 23.11
C GLU A 25 24.27 -7.33 23.09
N ASN A 26 23.34 -6.77 23.86
CA ASN A 26 21.96 -7.20 23.77
C ASN A 26 21.32 -6.75 22.46
N PRO A 27 20.63 -7.64 21.75
CA PRO A 27 19.92 -7.25 20.53
C PRO A 27 18.90 -6.16 20.82
N LEU A 28 18.92 -5.07 20.03
CA LEU A 28 17.89 -4.05 20.11
C LEU A 28 16.52 -4.68 19.82
N LYS A 29 15.67 -4.72 20.83
CA LYS A 29 14.28 -5.19 20.70
C LYS A 29 13.40 -4.00 20.35
N PHE A 30 13.09 -3.85 19.09
CA PHE A 30 12.10 -2.86 18.64
C PHE A 30 10.69 -3.42 18.88
N ALA A 31 9.95 -2.84 19.82
CA ALA A 31 8.52 -3.05 19.90
C ALA A 31 7.86 -2.17 18.84
N LEU A 32 7.70 -2.70 17.63
CA LEU A 32 7.05 -1.97 16.54
C LEU A 32 5.60 -1.68 16.92
N GLU A 33 5.16 -0.43 16.77
CA GLU A 33 3.75 -0.04 16.97
C GLU A 33 2.80 -0.92 16.16
N ARG A 34 3.24 -1.37 14.99
CA ARG A 34 2.52 -2.32 14.14
C ARG A 34 2.10 -3.61 14.87
N ALA A 35 2.89 -4.09 15.83
CA ALA A 35 2.55 -5.28 16.61
C ALA A 35 1.44 -5.02 17.65
N LYS A 36 1.17 -3.75 17.97
CA LYS A 36 0.18 -3.33 18.97
C LYS A 36 -1.22 -3.09 18.35
N VAL A 37 -1.34 -2.97 17.02
CA VAL A 37 -2.59 -2.58 16.34
C VAL A 37 -3.49 -3.74 15.91
N GLY A 38 -3.21 -4.97 16.32
CA GLY A 38 -3.90 -6.18 15.83
C GLY A 38 -5.43 -6.21 15.96
N ASN A 39 -6.02 -5.41 16.86
CA ASN A 39 -7.46 -5.37 17.11
C ASN A 39 -8.09 -4.00 16.88
N LEU A 40 -7.38 -3.05 16.28
CA LEU A 40 -7.96 -1.75 15.96
C LEU A 40 -8.88 -1.85 14.73
N PRO A 41 -9.97 -1.06 14.67
CA PRO A 41 -10.86 -1.01 13.49
C PRO A 41 -10.13 -0.68 12.20
N LEU A 42 -9.10 0.19 12.27
CA LEU A 42 -8.22 0.59 11.17
C LEU A 42 -6.75 0.48 11.62
N ALA A 43 -5.85 0.16 10.68
CA ALA A 43 -4.42 0.08 10.94
C ALA A 43 -3.63 0.91 9.90
N PHE A 44 -3.13 2.06 10.33
CA PHE A 44 -2.34 3.00 9.51
C PHE A 44 -3.01 3.30 8.16
N PRO A 45 -4.21 3.94 8.16
CA PRO A 45 -4.92 4.26 6.94
C PRO A 45 -4.09 5.21 6.07
N GLY A 46 -3.93 4.87 4.80
CA GLY A 46 -3.12 5.65 3.85
C GLY A 46 -3.86 6.85 3.30
N LYS A 47 -5.15 6.70 2.96
CA LYS A 47 -5.98 7.77 2.42
C LYS A 47 -7.45 7.60 2.81
N VAL A 48 -8.14 8.72 2.90
CA VAL A 48 -9.60 8.79 3.03
C VAL A 48 -10.13 9.65 1.89
N LEU A 49 -11.19 9.17 1.22
CA LEU A 49 -11.92 9.90 0.19
C LEU A 49 -13.39 9.97 0.56
N ALA A 50 -13.95 11.17 0.60
CA ALA A 50 -15.36 11.39 0.87
C ALA A 50 -16.15 11.56 -0.43
N ASP A 51 -17.28 10.87 -0.53
CA ASP A 51 -18.29 11.06 -1.57
C ASP A 51 -19.61 11.47 -0.92
N GLU A 52 -19.82 12.78 -0.85
CA GLU A 52 -21.01 13.37 -0.26
C GLU A 52 -22.29 12.99 -1.02
N LYS A 53 -22.19 12.77 -2.35
CA LYS A 53 -23.35 12.45 -3.20
C LYS A 53 -23.99 11.13 -2.83
N THR A 54 -23.21 10.15 -2.43
CA THR A 54 -23.68 8.81 -2.07
C THR A 54 -23.55 8.50 -0.59
N ASN A 55 -23.18 9.51 0.24
CA ASN A 55 -22.97 9.37 1.67
C ASN A 55 -21.97 8.28 2.02
N ARG A 56 -20.78 8.26 1.37
CA ARG A 56 -19.75 7.25 1.59
C ARG A 56 -18.39 7.85 1.89
N LEU A 57 -17.63 7.17 2.75
CA LEU A 57 -16.17 7.32 2.90
C LEU A 57 -15.49 6.05 2.41
N PHE A 58 -14.43 6.22 1.63
CA PHE A 58 -13.54 5.16 1.20
C PHE A 58 -12.21 5.32 1.93
N ILE A 59 -11.79 4.30 2.65
CA ILE A 59 -10.62 4.35 3.54
C ILE A 59 -9.66 3.24 3.12
N SER A 60 -8.45 3.60 2.71
CA SER A 60 -7.37 2.64 2.48
C SER A 60 -6.81 2.19 3.82
N ASP A 61 -7.26 1.05 4.33
CA ASP A 61 -6.79 0.45 5.58
C ASP A 61 -5.51 -0.35 5.31
N SER A 62 -4.41 0.40 5.13
CA SER A 62 -3.18 -0.08 4.48
C SER A 62 -2.56 -1.29 5.16
N ASN A 63 -2.42 -1.29 6.48
CA ASN A 63 -1.81 -2.42 7.20
C ASN A 63 -2.73 -3.63 7.36
N HIS A 64 -4.05 -3.45 7.19
CA HIS A 64 -4.98 -4.55 7.10
C HIS A 64 -5.22 -5.02 5.65
N ASN A 65 -4.48 -4.47 4.67
CA ASN A 65 -4.54 -4.88 3.25
C ASN A 65 -5.96 -4.91 2.69
N ARG A 66 -6.74 -3.85 2.94
CA ARG A 66 -8.15 -3.78 2.55
C ARG A 66 -8.61 -2.34 2.33
N ILE A 67 -9.75 -2.19 1.67
CA ILE A 67 -10.48 -0.92 1.62
C ILE A 67 -11.72 -1.03 2.51
N VAL A 68 -11.92 -0.05 3.37
CA VAL A 68 -13.10 0.05 4.24
C VAL A 68 -14.02 1.12 3.68
N ILE A 69 -15.30 0.81 3.55
CA ILE A 69 -16.34 1.72 3.09
C ILE A 69 -17.29 1.97 4.25
N THR A 70 -17.44 3.24 4.65
CA THR A 70 -18.37 3.66 5.69
C THR A 70 -19.34 4.71 5.14
N ASP A 71 -20.38 5.02 5.87
CA ASP A 71 -21.08 6.28 5.66
C ASP A 71 -20.26 7.47 6.19
N LEU A 72 -20.71 8.71 5.95
CA LEU A 72 -20.01 9.92 6.42
C LEU A 72 -20.01 10.08 7.95
N GLN A 73 -20.79 9.30 8.67
CA GLN A 73 -20.83 9.25 10.14
C GLN A 73 -19.92 8.15 10.70
N GLY A 74 -19.22 7.40 9.82
CA GLY A 74 -18.27 6.36 10.22
C GLY A 74 -18.89 4.99 10.47
N LYS A 75 -20.18 4.77 10.18
CA LYS A 75 -20.80 3.45 10.25
C LYS A 75 -20.30 2.57 9.12
N LEU A 76 -19.77 1.41 9.45
CA LEU A 76 -19.29 0.44 8.46
C LEU A 76 -20.43 0.02 7.52
N LEU A 77 -20.20 0.14 6.22
CA LEU A 77 -21.07 -0.35 5.16
C LEU A 77 -20.51 -1.63 4.55
N GLU A 78 -19.27 -1.61 4.08
CA GLU A 78 -18.63 -2.73 3.39
C GLU A 78 -17.12 -2.76 3.63
N THR A 79 -16.53 -3.93 3.40
CA THR A 79 -15.08 -4.12 3.37
C THR A 79 -14.71 -4.81 2.06
N VAL A 80 -13.69 -4.32 1.38
CA VAL A 80 -13.16 -4.89 0.14
C VAL A 80 -11.76 -5.40 0.37
N GLY A 81 -11.55 -6.68 0.12
CA GLY A 81 -10.31 -7.40 0.42
C GLY A 81 -10.42 -8.25 1.69
N ASN A 82 -9.79 -9.42 1.66
CA ASN A 82 -9.87 -10.40 2.75
C ASN A 82 -8.84 -10.16 3.87
N GLY A 83 -8.06 -9.08 3.79
CA GLY A 83 -7.04 -8.71 4.78
C GLY A 83 -5.68 -9.39 4.60
N LYS A 84 -5.54 -10.35 3.70
CA LYS A 84 -4.26 -10.98 3.38
C LYS A 84 -3.53 -10.16 2.33
N ALA A 85 -2.21 -10.03 2.48
CA ALA A 85 -1.37 -9.42 1.46
C ALA A 85 -1.35 -10.29 0.19
N GLY A 86 -1.53 -9.68 -0.99
CA GLY A 86 -1.51 -10.39 -2.27
C GLY A 86 -2.14 -9.59 -3.41
N LEU A 87 -2.06 -10.14 -4.63
CA LEU A 87 -2.56 -9.54 -5.87
C LEU A 87 -3.59 -10.49 -6.52
N ILE A 88 -4.67 -10.78 -5.82
CA ILE A 88 -5.74 -11.65 -6.32
C ILE A 88 -6.94 -10.79 -6.69
N ASP A 89 -7.43 -10.97 -7.92
CA ASP A 89 -8.70 -10.40 -8.38
C ASP A 89 -9.88 -11.25 -7.90
N GLY A 90 -11.07 -10.68 -7.86
CA GLY A 90 -12.27 -11.41 -7.44
C GLY A 90 -13.32 -10.51 -6.81
N ASN A 91 -14.23 -11.10 -6.03
CA ASN A 91 -15.22 -10.33 -5.31
C ASN A 91 -14.63 -9.67 -4.04
N PHE A 92 -15.42 -8.87 -3.36
CA PHE A 92 -15.00 -8.13 -2.16
C PHE A 92 -14.40 -9.00 -1.04
N GLN A 93 -14.81 -10.27 -0.92
CA GLN A 93 -14.35 -11.19 0.12
C GLN A 93 -13.14 -12.03 -0.31
N THR A 94 -12.90 -12.16 -1.63
CA THR A 94 -11.82 -13.00 -2.15
C THR A 94 -10.61 -12.21 -2.64
N ALA A 95 -10.83 -10.97 -3.09
CA ALA A 95 -9.76 -10.10 -3.52
C ALA A 95 -8.72 -9.85 -2.42
N THR A 96 -7.48 -9.63 -2.84
CA THR A 96 -6.39 -9.25 -1.92
C THR A 96 -5.71 -7.97 -2.40
N PHE A 97 -5.16 -7.23 -1.44
CA PHE A 97 -4.34 -6.03 -1.65
C PHE A 97 -3.04 -6.17 -0.86
N ASN A 98 -2.07 -5.29 -1.12
CA ASN A 98 -0.86 -5.21 -0.33
C ASN A 98 -0.50 -3.75 -0.06
N ARG A 99 -0.86 -3.27 1.13
CA ARG A 99 -0.71 -1.89 1.59
C ARG A 99 -1.28 -0.86 0.60
N PRO A 100 -2.59 -0.91 0.30
CA PRO A 100 -3.23 0.07 -0.55
C PRO A 100 -3.10 1.48 0.06
N GLN A 101 -2.81 2.48 -0.77
CA GLN A 101 -2.61 3.87 -0.35
C GLN A 101 -3.66 4.79 -1.00
N GLY A 102 -3.36 5.38 -2.14
CA GLY A 102 -4.22 6.34 -2.80
C GLY A 102 -5.49 5.74 -3.39
N VAL A 103 -6.56 6.51 -3.39
CA VAL A 103 -7.83 6.13 -4.02
C VAL A 103 -8.44 7.29 -4.80
N ALA A 104 -9.12 6.98 -5.91
CA ALA A 104 -9.89 7.93 -6.70
C ALA A 104 -11.23 7.30 -7.12
N LEU A 105 -12.30 8.06 -7.04
CA LEU A 105 -13.66 7.62 -7.39
C LEU A 105 -14.12 8.26 -8.71
N ASP A 106 -14.74 7.47 -9.58
CA ASP A 106 -15.43 7.91 -10.79
C ASP A 106 -16.73 7.10 -10.94
N GLY A 107 -17.85 7.68 -10.52
CA GLY A 107 -19.14 6.99 -10.45
C GLY A 107 -19.10 5.75 -9.55
N GLU A 108 -19.28 4.58 -10.12
CA GLU A 108 -19.21 3.29 -9.40
C GLU A 108 -17.83 2.61 -9.49
N ASN A 109 -16.84 3.29 -10.04
CA ASN A 109 -15.49 2.78 -10.17
C ASN A 109 -14.56 3.46 -9.17
N LEU A 110 -14.00 2.68 -8.24
CA LEU A 110 -12.98 3.13 -7.30
C LEU A 110 -11.62 2.58 -7.73
N TYR A 111 -10.71 3.47 -8.09
CA TYR A 111 -9.33 3.15 -8.44
C TYR A 111 -8.48 3.17 -7.18
N VAL A 112 -7.60 2.19 -7.02
CA VAL A 112 -6.77 2.01 -5.83
C VAL A 112 -5.31 1.87 -6.22
N ALA A 113 -4.44 2.67 -5.64
CA ALA A 113 -2.99 2.49 -5.70
C ALA A 113 -2.60 1.37 -4.72
N ASP A 114 -2.37 0.18 -5.24
CA ASP A 114 -2.02 -1.03 -4.49
C ASP A 114 -0.49 -1.12 -4.40
N THR A 115 0.08 -0.36 -3.48
CA THR A 115 1.46 0.13 -3.49
C THR A 115 2.49 -0.98 -3.49
N GLU A 116 2.43 -1.92 -2.56
CA GLU A 116 3.39 -3.03 -2.45
C GLU A 116 3.14 -4.14 -3.48
N ASN A 117 2.00 -4.08 -4.18
CA ASN A 117 1.73 -4.90 -5.35
C ASN A 117 2.16 -4.22 -6.65
N HIS A 118 2.69 -3.00 -6.60
CA HIS A 118 3.09 -2.24 -7.79
C HIS A 118 2.00 -2.23 -8.87
N ALA A 119 0.75 -2.05 -8.45
CA ALA A 119 -0.41 -2.17 -9.32
C ALA A 119 -1.47 -1.09 -9.05
N ILE A 120 -2.29 -0.80 -10.05
CA ILE A 120 -3.55 -0.08 -9.88
C ILE A 120 -4.69 -1.09 -9.99
N ARG A 121 -5.55 -1.10 -8.96
CA ARG A 121 -6.72 -1.96 -8.92
C ARG A 121 -7.97 -1.14 -9.19
N LEU A 122 -8.92 -1.75 -9.87
CA LEU A 122 -10.26 -1.22 -10.07
C LEU A 122 -11.26 -2.01 -9.22
N ILE A 123 -11.98 -1.32 -8.38
CA ILE A 123 -13.11 -1.84 -7.61
C ILE A 123 -14.39 -1.33 -8.27
N ASN A 124 -15.18 -2.22 -8.84
CA ASN A 124 -16.51 -1.88 -9.31
C ASN A 124 -17.51 -2.06 -8.16
N LEU A 125 -18.01 -0.95 -7.65
CA LEU A 125 -18.88 -0.90 -6.47
C LEU A 125 -20.28 -1.50 -6.74
N LYS A 126 -20.74 -1.44 -7.99
CA LYS A 126 -22.03 -1.99 -8.40
C LYS A 126 -22.00 -3.51 -8.52
N THR A 127 -20.99 -4.06 -9.20
CA THR A 127 -20.84 -5.50 -9.42
C THR A 127 -20.11 -6.21 -8.28
N LYS A 128 -19.53 -5.45 -7.35
CA LYS A 128 -18.70 -5.93 -6.22
C LYS A 128 -17.52 -6.80 -6.68
N GLN A 129 -16.87 -6.38 -7.76
CA GLN A 129 -15.69 -7.03 -8.31
C GLN A 129 -14.46 -6.14 -8.22
N VAL A 130 -13.32 -6.78 -8.04
CA VAL A 130 -11.98 -6.16 -8.02
C VAL A 130 -11.17 -6.78 -9.14
N GLU A 131 -10.55 -5.94 -9.96
CA GLU A 131 -9.64 -6.37 -11.03
C GLU A 131 -8.35 -5.55 -11.04
N THR A 132 -7.28 -6.14 -11.54
CA THR A 132 -6.02 -5.46 -11.78
C THR A 132 -6.08 -4.72 -13.11
N LEU A 133 -5.98 -3.40 -13.06
CA LEU A 133 -6.04 -2.53 -14.22
C LEU A 133 -4.67 -2.42 -14.91
N THR A 134 -3.61 -2.27 -14.11
CA THR A 134 -2.22 -2.22 -14.58
C THR A 134 -1.27 -2.64 -13.45
N GLY A 135 -0.08 -3.13 -13.83
CA GLY A 135 0.90 -3.70 -12.90
C GLY A 135 0.85 -5.23 -12.85
N ASP A 136 1.99 -5.87 -12.72
CA ASP A 136 2.14 -7.34 -12.71
C ASP A 136 2.59 -7.90 -11.34
N GLY A 137 2.56 -7.07 -10.31
CA GLY A 137 3.01 -7.45 -8.96
C GLY A 137 4.51 -7.31 -8.73
N LYS A 138 5.27 -6.83 -9.72
CA LYS A 138 6.71 -6.64 -9.63
C LYS A 138 7.06 -5.17 -9.79
N GLN A 139 8.00 -4.71 -8.99
CA GLN A 139 8.53 -3.36 -9.12
C GLN A 139 9.26 -3.19 -10.46
N ALA A 140 8.92 -2.12 -11.19
CA ALA A 140 9.61 -1.76 -12.42
C ALA A 140 11.09 -1.48 -12.13
N LYS A 141 11.99 -2.07 -12.92
CA LYS A 141 13.46 -1.88 -12.76
C LYS A 141 13.95 -0.55 -13.33
N TRP A 142 13.21 0.03 -14.28
CA TRP A 142 13.56 1.26 -14.99
C TRP A 142 12.30 2.07 -15.29
N ARG A 143 12.46 3.30 -15.71
CA ARG A 143 11.33 4.14 -16.14
C ARG A 143 10.55 3.38 -17.22
N SER A 144 9.28 3.14 -16.98
CA SER A 144 8.38 2.63 -18.01
C SER A 144 8.29 3.67 -19.13
N VAL A 145 8.55 3.24 -20.36
CA VAL A 145 8.53 4.13 -21.54
C VAL A 145 7.16 4.11 -22.24
N GLY A 146 6.13 3.70 -21.54
CA GLY A 146 4.79 3.55 -22.07
C GLY A 146 4.51 2.12 -22.59
N GLY A 147 3.28 1.87 -23.04
CA GLY A 147 2.86 0.56 -23.53
C GLY A 147 1.44 0.20 -23.13
N ASN A 148 1.11 -1.09 -23.24
CA ASN A 148 -0.19 -1.59 -22.83
C ASN A 148 -0.29 -1.60 -21.28
N ALA A 149 -1.36 -1.03 -20.75
CA ALA A 149 -1.58 -0.93 -19.31
C ALA A 149 -1.46 -2.29 -18.60
N LYS A 150 -2.00 -3.36 -19.16
CA LYS A 150 -1.97 -4.69 -18.54
C LYS A 150 -0.58 -5.34 -18.49
N THR A 151 0.38 -4.88 -19.26
CA THR A 151 1.76 -5.40 -19.29
C THR A 151 2.78 -4.41 -18.77
N SER A 152 2.36 -3.20 -18.41
CA SER A 152 3.24 -2.17 -17.86
C SER A 152 3.54 -2.47 -16.40
N GLN A 153 4.82 -2.42 -16.03
CA GLN A 153 5.25 -2.50 -14.64
C GLN A 153 5.19 -1.11 -14.01
N LEU A 154 4.81 -1.05 -12.75
CA LEU A 154 4.78 0.16 -11.95
C LEU A 154 5.83 0.10 -10.83
N SER A 155 6.20 1.27 -10.30
CA SER A 155 7.08 1.37 -9.14
C SER A 155 6.35 2.04 -7.99
N SER A 156 5.84 1.20 -7.08
CA SER A 156 5.20 1.64 -5.84
C SER A 156 4.23 2.80 -6.05
N PRO A 157 3.09 2.61 -6.75
CA PRO A 157 2.09 3.64 -6.92
C PRO A 157 1.58 4.08 -5.53
N TRP A 158 1.69 5.37 -5.26
CA TRP A 158 1.36 5.95 -3.96
C TRP A 158 0.01 6.65 -3.94
N ASP A 159 -0.30 7.35 -5.00
CA ASP A 159 -1.59 8.01 -5.17
C ASP A 159 -2.08 7.94 -6.61
N VAL A 160 -3.38 8.12 -6.80
CA VAL A 160 -4.04 8.10 -8.09
C VAL A 160 -5.11 9.19 -8.14
N VAL A 161 -5.23 9.84 -9.30
CA VAL A 161 -6.32 10.77 -9.57
C VAL A 161 -6.90 10.51 -10.96
N LYS A 162 -8.23 10.60 -11.07
CA LYS A 162 -8.97 10.43 -12.33
C LYS A 162 -9.37 11.79 -12.86
N ILE A 163 -8.95 12.12 -14.10
CA ILE A 163 -9.32 13.36 -14.79
C ILE A 163 -9.73 13.02 -16.22
N GLY A 164 -10.96 13.29 -16.58
CA GLY A 164 -11.52 12.89 -17.88
C GLY A 164 -11.34 11.39 -18.11
N ASN A 165 -10.69 10.98 -19.19
CA ASN A 165 -10.43 9.58 -19.52
C ASN A 165 -9.05 9.08 -19.05
N ALA A 166 -8.31 9.87 -18.30
CA ALA A 166 -6.96 9.54 -17.86
C ALA A 166 -6.89 9.27 -16.35
N LEU A 167 -6.02 8.34 -15.96
CA LEU A 167 -5.54 8.16 -14.59
C LEU A 167 -4.12 8.72 -14.50
N TYR A 168 -3.90 9.62 -13.56
CA TYR A 168 -2.58 10.12 -13.21
C TYR A 168 -2.14 9.40 -11.95
N ILE A 169 -0.94 8.81 -11.97
CA ILE A 169 -0.44 7.96 -10.90
C ILE A 169 0.87 8.57 -10.37
N ALA A 170 0.89 8.88 -9.08
CA ALA A 170 2.10 9.25 -8.38
C ALA A 170 2.84 7.97 -7.94
N MET A 171 4.09 7.81 -8.34
CA MET A 171 4.93 6.66 -7.97
C MET A 171 6.05 7.09 -7.04
N ALA A 172 6.36 6.27 -6.03
CA ALA A 172 7.37 6.58 -5.01
C ALA A 172 8.69 5.81 -5.19
N GLY A 173 8.85 5.01 -6.23
CA GLY A 173 10.05 4.21 -6.47
C GLY A 173 10.60 4.30 -7.87
#